data_91bf9567b471744f7b13274b5ea9f8e4
#
_entry.id   91bf9567b471744f7b13274b5ea9f8e4
#
_cell.length_a   1.000
_cell.length_b   1.000
_cell.length_c   1.000
_cell.angle_alpha   90.00
_cell.angle_beta   90.00
_cell.angle_gamma   90.00
#
_symmetry.space_group_name_H-M   'P 1'
#
loop_
_entity.id
_entity.type
_entity.pdbx_description
1 polymer ?
#
loop_
_entity_poly.entity_id
_entity_poly.type
_entity_poly.pdbx_seq_one_letter_code
_entity_poly.pdbx_strand_id
1 'polypeptide(L)'
;MSAFAEFDEIGYWSEIKLEIVRDYASAYSRILNANKLPHIYVDAFAGPGQHISRGTGGFVQGSPLNALNIQPPFREYHFIDLNAAKIEHLQSLVGGRRDVHIYEGDCNEVLIQKIFPTLNYESYRRALCLLDTYGLDLNWQVMFQAGQLQTIDMFLNFPVMGMNRGVLWRNPDGVSPEQRSRMTAFWGDESWTQAAYSTTRNLFGFPEKESNDSVVEAFRQRLLRVAGFKRVPSPIPMRNSAGATIYYLFFASQVGVAEDIVSDIFAKFRERGQNR
;
A
#
# COMPACT_ATOMS: atom_id res chain seq x y z
N MET A 1 10.17 -5.44 -31.89
CA MET A 1 9.56 -4.11 -31.65
C MET A 1 9.45 -3.99 -30.14
N SER A 2 10.22 -3.11 -29.52
CA SER A 2 10.12 -2.84 -28.08
C SER A 2 8.72 -2.26 -27.82
N ALA A 3 7.92 -2.96 -27.01
CA ALA A 3 6.67 -2.42 -26.53
C ALA A 3 7.05 -1.23 -25.62
N PHE A 4 6.74 -0.01 -26.01
CA PHE A 4 6.94 1.15 -25.16
C PHE A 4 6.11 0.93 -23.89
N ALA A 5 6.75 1.03 -22.72
CA ALA A 5 6.03 0.98 -21.47
C ALA A 5 4.99 2.11 -21.47
N GLU A 6 3.71 1.74 -21.32
CA GLU A 6 2.66 2.73 -21.09
C GLU A 6 2.88 3.33 -19.71
N PHE A 7 3.13 4.64 -19.66
CA PHE A 7 3.25 5.36 -18.41
C PHE A 7 1.85 5.65 -17.87
N ASP A 8 1.62 5.23 -16.62
CA ASP A 8 0.37 5.55 -15.94
C ASP A 8 0.29 7.06 -15.68
N GLU A 9 -0.82 7.69 -16.10
CA GLU A 9 -1.11 9.06 -15.70
C GLU A 9 -1.62 9.10 -14.27
N ILE A 10 -0.92 9.83 -13.41
CA ILE A 10 -1.28 9.98 -12.00
C ILE A 10 -1.86 11.36 -11.70
N GLY A 11 -2.83 11.38 -10.79
CA GLY A 11 -3.42 12.60 -10.29
C GLY A 11 -2.73 13.10 -9.02
N TYR A 12 -3.12 14.29 -8.57
CA TYR A 12 -2.58 14.99 -7.41
C TYR A 12 -2.41 14.10 -6.16
N TRP A 13 -3.43 13.31 -5.80
CA TRP A 13 -3.36 12.49 -4.59
C TRP A 13 -2.40 11.29 -4.71
N SER A 14 -2.15 10.82 -5.93
CA SER A 14 -1.10 9.82 -6.16
C SER A 14 0.29 10.46 -6.02
N GLU A 15 0.47 11.70 -6.45
CA GLU A 15 1.70 12.46 -6.21
C GLU A 15 1.91 12.70 -4.69
N ILE A 16 0.86 13.09 -3.96
CA ILE A 16 0.87 13.24 -2.50
C ILE A 16 1.26 11.93 -1.81
N LYS A 17 0.71 10.79 -2.25
CA LYS A 17 1.10 9.48 -1.71
C LYS A 17 2.60 9.22 -1.88
N LEU A 18 3.14 9.49 -3.07
CA LEU A 18 4.57 9.36 -3.34
C LEU A 18 5.42 10.26 -2.43
N GLU A 19 4.97 11.50 -2.17
CA GLU A 19 5.63 12.41 -1.23
C GLU A 19 5.59 11.87 0.21
N ILE A 20 4.44 11.40 0.68
CA ILE A 20 4.27 10.81 2.03
C ILE A 20 5.23 9.64 2.22
N VAL A 21 5.23 8.68 1.28
CA VAL A 21 6.09 7.49 1.36
C VAL A 21 7.56 7.88 1.32
N ARG A 22 7.96 8.83 0.48
CA ARG A 22 9.33 9.36 0.40
C ARG A 22 9.76 10.05 1.69
N ASP A 23 8.91 10.93 2.25
CA ASP A 23 9.21 11.66 3.47
C ASP A 23 9.41 10.68 4.65
N TYR A 24 8.54 9.66 4.75
CA TYR A 24 8.69 8.60 5.74
C TYR A 24 9.94 7.74 5.49
N ALA A 25 10.18 7.29 4.26
CA ALA A 25 11.35 6.49 3.89
C ALA A 25 12.68 7.20 4.23
N SER A 26 12.72 8.53 4.07
CA SER A 26 13.87 9.36 4.45
C SER A 26 14.09 9.37 5.97
N ALA A 27 13.05 9.53 6.77
CA ALA A 27 13.14 9.48 8.23
C ALA A 27 13.53 8.08 8.71
N TYR A 28 12.88 7.05 8.17
CA TYR A 28 13.14 5.63 8.45
C TYR A 28 14.60 5.26 8.22
N SER A 29 15.12 5.59 7.02
CA SER A 29 16.51 5.27 6.68
C SER A 29 17.51 5.98 7.58
N ARG A 30 17.30 7.27 7.90
CA ARG A 30 18.18 8.01 8.82
C ARG A 30 18.24 7.37 10.20
N ILE A 31 17.08 7.01 10.76
CA ILE A 31 16.99 6.39 12.10
C ILE A 31 17.67 5.03 12.12
N LEU A 32 17.40 4.17 11.16
CA LEU A 32 17.96 2.83 11.14
C LEU A 32 19.46 2.84 10.85
N ASN A 33 19.92 3.72 9.97
CA ASN A 33 21.34 3.91 9.71
C ASN A 33 22.11 4.40 10.95
N ALA A 34 21.53 5.38 11.70
CA ALA A 34 22.11 5.84 12.96
C ALA A 34 22.23 4.72 14.01
N ASN A 35 21.29 3.78 14.00
CA ASN A 35 21.29 2.60 14.87
C ASN A 35 22.07 1.40 14.28
N LYS A 36 22.71 1.56 13.12
CA LYS A 36 23.46 0.52 12.41
C LYS A 36 22.63 -0.73 12.08
N LEU A 37 21.31 -0.56 11.87
CA LEU A 37 20.41 -1.63 11.51
C LEU A 37 20.29 -1.73 9.99
N PRO A 38 20.58 -2.91 9.40
CA PRO A 38 20.36 -3.14 7.99
C PRO A 38 18.88 -2.98 7.66
N HIS A 39 18.57 -2.14 6.70
CA HIS A 39 17.19 -1.87 6.29
C HIS A 39 17.03 -1.95 4.78
N ILE A 40 15.91 -2.47 4.35
CA ILE A 40 15.58 -2.70 2.96
C ILE A 40 14.28 -1.99 2.59
N TYR A 41 14.16 -1.67 1.31
CA TYR A 41 12.94 -1.12 0.74
C TYR A 41 12.28 -2.16 -0.15
N VAL A 42 10.97 -2.36 0.02
CA VAL A 42 10.18 -3.30 -0.77
C VAL A 42 9.01 -2.55 -1.38
N ASP A 43 8.85 -2.65 -2.70
CA ASP A 43 7.73 -2.12 -3.45
C ASP A 43 7.03 -3.25 -4.19
N ALA A 44 5.83 -3.59 -3.75
CA ALA A 44 5.08 -4.73 -4.24
C ALA A 44 4.31 -4.45 -5.56
N PHE A 45 4.27 -3.18 -5.99
CA PHE A 45 3.59 -2.72 -7.20
C PHE A 45 4.43 -1.60 -7.85
N ALA A 46 5.68 -1.93 -8.18
CA ALA A 46 6.72 -0.95 -8.50
C ALA A 46 6.46 -0.13 -9.77
N GLY A 47 5.69 -0.69 -10.71
CA GLY A 47 5.44 -0.02 -11.98
C GLY A 47 6.70 0.21 -12.80
N PRO A 48 6.66 1.13 -13.78
CA PRO A 48 7.80 1.44 -14.64
C PRO A 48 8.85 2.37 -13.99
N GLY A 49 8.65 2.79 -12.74
CA GLY A 49 9.52 3.74 -12.02
C GLY A 49 9.25 5.23 -12.33
N GLN A 50 8.47 5.54 -13.36
CA GLN A 50 8.07 6.89 -13.74
C GLN A 50 6.59 6.94 -14.10
N HIS A 51 5.97 8.11 -13.90
CA HIS A 51 4.58 8.39 -14.23
C HIS A 51 4.46 9.72 -14.98
N ILE A 52 3.30 9.99 -15.54
CA ILE A 52 2.95 11.29 -16.11
C ILE A 52 2.00 12.01 -15.16
N SER A 53 2.32 13.23 -14.74
CA SER A 53 1.43 14.07 -13.95
C SER A 53 0.27 14.58 -14.80
N ARG A 54 -0.97 14.29 -14.40
CA ARG A 54 -2.16 14.89 -15.05
C ARG A 54 -2.23 16.41 -14.90
N GLY A 55 -1.61 16.94 -13.85
CA GLY A 55 -1.64 18.37 -13.55
C GLY A 55 -0.69 19.17 -14.43
N THR A 56 0.49 18.64 -14.72
CA THR A 56 1.57 19.35 -15.42
C THR A 56 1.92 18.76 -16.77
N GLY A 57 1.50 17.51 -17.08
CA GLY A 57 1.92 16.76 -18.26
C GLY A 57 3.39 16.30 -18.22
N GLY A 58 4.12 16.61 -17.15
CA GLY A 58 5.52 16.26 -16.99
C GLY A 58 5.72 14.90 -16.34
N PHE A 59 6.94 14.36 -16.44
CA PHE A 59 7.32 13.13 -15.76
C PHE A 59 7.45 13.33 -14.24
N VAL A 60 6.92 12.38 -13.46
CA VAL A 60 7.04 12.30 -12.02
C VAL A 60 7.75 10.98 -11.69
N GLN A 61 8.74 11.04 -10.80
CA GLN A 61 9.39 9.83 -10.31
C GLN A 61 8.42 8.97 -9.52
N GLY A 62 8.33 7.70 -9.86
CA GLY A 62 7.59 6.68 -9.12
C GLY A 62 8.26 6.30 -7.80
N SER A 63 7.60 5.44 -7.03
CA SER A 63 8.11 4.97 -5.74
C SER A 63 9.50 4.31 -5.81
N PRO A 64 9.85 3.49 -6.84
CA PRO A 64 11.19 2.92 -6.94
C PRO A 64 12.29 3.97 -7.05
N LEU A 65 12.14 4.94 -7.96
CA LEU A 65 13.17 5.98 -8.15
C LEU A 65 13.25 6.92 -6.95
N ASN A 66 12.13 7.22 -6.32
CA ASN A 66 12.12 7.97 -5.07
C ASN A 66 12.91 7.24 -3.97
N ALA A 67 12.70 5.93 -3.81
CA ALA A 67 13.42 5.12 -2.83
C ALA A 67 14.93 5.07 -3.10
N LEU A 68 15.33 4.92 -4.37
CA LEU A 68 16.74 4.88 -4.78
C LEU A 68 17.50 6.20 -4.52
N ASN A 69 16.77 7.31 -4.40
CA ASN A 69 17.33 8.64 -4.11
C ASN A 69 17.39 8.98 -2.61
N ILE A 70 16.90 8.11 -1.73
CA ILE A 70 16.95 8.32 -0.27
C ILE A 70 18.38 8.29 0.24
N GLN A 71 18.70 9.19 1.17
CA GLN A 71 19.97 9.26 1.86
C GLN A 71 19.78 9.29 3.38
N PRO A 72 20.49 8.46 4.15
CA PRO A 72 21.38 7.35 3.72
C PRO A 72 20.63 6.29 2.88
N PRO A 73 21.29 5.55 1.98
CA PRO A 73 20.60 4.58 1.12
C PRO A 73 20.13 3.35 1.92
N PHE A 74 19.08 2.72 1.44
CA PHE A 74 18.72 1.38 1.87
C PHE A 74 19.82 0.39 1.44
N ARG A 75 19.98 -0.69 2.20
CA ARG A 75 20.98 -1.72 1.89
C ARG A 75 20.61 -2.54 0.66
N GLU A 76 19.31 -2.77 0.47
CA GLU A 76 18.75 -3.53 -0.63
C GLU A 76 17.38 -2.97 -1.00
N TYR A 77 17.02 -3.11 -2.28
CA TYR A 77 15.73 -2.69 -2.83
C TYR A 77 15.11 -3.88 -3.55
N HIS A 78 13.84 -4.15 -3.28
CA HIS A 78 13.07 -5.20 -3.93
C HIS A 78 11.87 -4.58 -4.63
N PHE A 79 11.83 -4.68 -5.95
CA PHE A 79 10.77 -4.13 -6.80
C PHE A 79 10.04 -5.26 -7.48
N ILE A 80 8.71 -5.29 -7.34
CA ILE A 80 7.86 -6.35 -7.88
C ILE A 80 6.80 -5.71 -8.77
N ASP A 81 6.57 -6.24 -9.93
CA ASP A 81 5.41 -5.92 -10.77
C ASP A 81 5.01 -7.15 -11.60
N LEU A 82 3.72 -7.26 -11.90
CA LEU A 82 3.20 -8.35 -12.74
C LEU A 82 3.42 -8.08 -14.23
N ASN A 83 3.63 -6.81 -14.62
CA ASN A 83 3.74 -6.39 -16.00
C ASN A 83 5.18 -6.40 -16.49
N ALA A 84 5.52 -7.35 -17.38
CA ALA A 84 6.85 -7.52 -17.95
C ALA A 84 7.40 -6.24 -18.60
N ALA A 85 6.58 -5.48 -19.33
CA ALA A 85 7.04 -4.24 -20.00
C ALA A 85 7.40 -3.14 -18.98
N LYS A 86 6.66 -3.04 -17.86
CA LYS A 86 6.99 -2.12 -16.78
C LYS A 86 8.30 -2.53 -16.10
N ILE A 87 8.50 -3.83 -15.88
CA ILE A 87 9.74 -4.38 -15.31
C ILE A 87 10.93 -4.12 -16.23
N GLU A 88 10.82 -4.38 -17.53
CA GLU A 88 11.89 -4.12 -18.51
C GLU A 88 12.29 -2.63 -18.50
N HIS A 89 11.30 -1.74 -18.46
CA HIS A 89 11.56 -0.31 -18.38
C HIS A 89 12.26 0.07 -17.06
N LEU A 90 11.77 -0.42 -15.93
CA LEU A 90 12.40 -0.18 -14.62
C LEU A 90 13.84 -0.68 -14.58
N GLN A 91 14.11 -1.87 -15.13
CA GLN A 91 15.46 -2.42 -15.25
C GLN A 91 16.37 -1.49 -16.05
N SER A 92 15.88 -0.90 -17.13
CA SER A 92 16.64 0.06 -17.94
C SER A 92 17.02 1.33 -17.18
N LEU A 93 16.16 1.77 -16.25
CA LEU A 93 16.39 2.96 -15.42
C LEU A 93 17.37 2.73 -14.27
N VAL A 94 17.32 1.56 -13.65
CA VAL A 94 18.14 1.28 -12.46
C VAL A 94 19.55 0.75 -12.83
N GLY A 95 19.73 0.31 -14.08
CA GLY A 95 21.00 -0.24 -14.55
C GLY A 95 21.41 -1.52 -13.82
N GLY A 96 22.71 -1.82 -13.84
CA GLY A 96 23.27 -3.03 -13.22
C GLY A 96 23.57 -2.89 -11.72
N ARG A 97 22.77 -2.19 -10.94
CA ARG A 97 22.94 -2.05 -9.47
C ARG A 97 22.81 -3.40 -8.79
N ARG A 98 23.80 -3.76 -7.98
CA ARG A 98 23.84 -5.05 -7.26
C ARG A 98 22.93 -5.09 -6.03
N ASP A 99 22.52 -3.93 -5.53
CA ASP A 99 21.64 -3.76 -4.38
C ASP A 99 20.16 -3.70 -4.76
N VAL A 100 19.82 -3.82 -6.07
CA VAL A 100 18.45 -3.80 -6.58
C VAL A 100 18.06 -5.17 -7.12
N HIS A 101 16.96 -5.69 -6.60
CA HIS A 101 16.36 -6.96 -7.00
C HIS A 101 14.99 -6.68 -7.62
N ILE A 102 14.81 -7.07 -8.87
CA ILE A 102 13.56 -6.85 -9.61
C ILE A 102 12.93 -8.20 -9.90
N TYR A 103 11.62 -8.29 -9.65
CA TYR A 103 10.83 -9.52 -9.80
C TYR A 103 9.64 -9.25 -10.71
N GLU A 104 9.55 -9.99 -11.80
CA GLU A 104 8.33 -10.14 -12.59
C GLU A 104 7.50 -11.25 -11.96
N GLY A 105 6.28 -10.94 -11.51
CA GLY A 105 5.38 -11.95 -10.93
C GLY A 105 4.38 -11.41 -9.93
N ASP A 106 3.59 -12.33 -9.37
CA ASP A 106 2.61 -12.02 -8.33
C ASP A 106 3.30 -11.59 -7.04
N CYS A 107 2.98 -10.38 -6.58
CA CYS A 107 3.54 -9.83 -5.34
C CYS A 107 3.25 -10.70 -4.11
N ASN A 108 2.09 -11.37 -4.05
CA ASN A 108 1.74 -12.25 -2.94
C ASN A 108 2.73 -13.41 -2.82
N GLU A 109 3.06 -14.03 -3.95
CA GLU A 109 4.02 -15.15 -3.97
C GLU A 109 5.45 -14.66 -3.68
N VAL A 110 5.89 -13.59 -4.35
CA VAL A 110 7.26 -13.07 -4.21
C VAL A 110 7.51 -12.61 -2.77
N LEU A 111 6.57 -11.88 -2.16
CA LEU A 111 6.69 -11.42 -0.78
C LEU A 111 6.79 -12.60 0.18
N ILE A 112 5.85 -13.54 0.11
CA ILE A 112 5.74 -14.65 1.07
C ILE A 112 6.88 -15.66 0.91
N GLN A 113 7.27 -15.99 -0.32
CA GLN A 113 8.20 -17.09 -0.58
C GLN A 113 9.65 -16.63 -0.68
N LYS A 114 9.92 -15.38 -1.09
CA LYS A 114 11.30 -14.93 -1.37
C LYS A 114 11.78 -13.84 -0.41
N ILE A 115 10.95 -12.83 -0.10
CA ILE A 115 11.41 -11.64 0.63
C ILE A 115 11.21 -11.82 2.14
N PHE A 116 10.00 -12.10 2.59
CA PHE A 116 9.66 -12.19 4.02
C PHE A 116 10.48 -13.21 4.80
N PRO A 117 10.84 -14.39 4.26
CA PRO A 117 11.72 -15.32 4.96
C PRO A 117 13.11 -14.77 5.30
N THR A 118 13.56 -13.71 4.59
CA THR A 118 14.85 -13.05 4.85
C THR A 118 14.77 -11.98 5.94
N LEU A 119 13.58 -11.65 6.43
CA LEU A 119 13.28 -10.54 7.35
C LEU A 119 12.98 -11.00 8.78
N ASN A 120 13.49 -12.14 9.19
CA ASN A 120 13.29 -12.62 10.56
C ASN A 120 13.96 -11.67 11.58
N TYR A 121 13.44 -11.66 12.82
CA TYR A 121 13.90 -10.75 13.87
C TYR A 121 15.39 -10.96 14.22
N GLU A 122 15.86 -12.19 14.16
CA GLU A 122 17.23 -12.60 14.50
C GLU A 122 18.26 -12.07 13.49
N SER A 123 17.87 -11.83 12.25
CA SER A 123 18.75 -11.25 11.22
C SER A 123 19.01 -9.75 11.42
N TYR A 124 18.35 -9.11 12.40
CA TYR A 124 18.38 -7.66 12.62
C TYR A 124 17.98 -6.81 11.40
N ARG A 125 17.50 -7.43 10.33
CA ARG A 125 17.04 -6.72 9.13
C ARG A 125 15.67 -6.10 9.38
N ARG A 126 15.46 -4.93 8.85
CA ARG A 126 14.19 -4.21 8.91
C ARG A 126 13.75 -3.86 7.49
N ALA A 127 12.46 -3.79 7.25
CA ALA A 127 11.93 -3.44 5.94
C ALA A 127 10.89 -2.32 6.03
N LEU A 128 10.95 -1.41 5.07
CA LEU A 128 9.83 -0.56 4.70
C LEU A 128 9.17 -1.17 3.47
N CYS A 129 7.91 -1.58 3.59
CA CYS A 129 7.15 -2.25 2.54
C CYS A 129 6.01 -1.36 2.04
N LEU A 130 5.98 -1.08 0.75
CA LEU A 130 4.89 -0.38 0.08
C LEU A 130 4.01 -1.39 -0.67
N LEU A 131 2.73 -1.45 -0.29
CA LEU A 131 1.69 -2.28 -0.89
C LEU A 131 0.67 -1.39 -1.61
N ASP A 132 1.05 -0.89 -2.79
CA ASP A 132 0.26 0.08 -3.57
C ASP A 132 -0.67 -0.60 -4.57
N THR A 133 -1.55 -1.47 -4.10
CA THR A 133 -2.49 -2.18 -4.95
C THR A 133 -3.55 -1.26 -5.57
N TYR A 134 -3.86 -1.49 -6.85
CA TYR A 134 -4.95 -0.79 -7.55
C TYR A 134 -6.34 -1.38 -7.26
N GLY A 135 -6.40 -2.62 -6.82
CA GLY A 135 -7.64 -3.36 -6.59
C GLY A 135 -7.53 -4.33 -5.42
N LEU A 136 -8.30 -5.42 -5.49
CA LEU A 136 -8.30 -6.49 -4.50
C LEU A 136 -7.33 -7.62 -4.92
N ASP A 137 -6.11 -7.25 -5.33
CA ASP A 137 -5.11 -8.19 -5.85
C ASP A 137 -4.07 -8.59 -4.79
N LEU A 138 -4.19 -8.00 -3.59
CA LEU A 138 -3.36 -8.33 -2.44
C LEU A 138 -4.09 -9.27 -1.49
N ASN A 139 -3.44 -10.37 -1.11
CA ASN A 139 -3.99 -11.34 -0.17
C ASN A 139 -3.70 -10.95 1.28
N TRP A 140 -4.66 -11.18 2.16
CA TRP A 140 -4.53 -10.95 3.61
C TRP A 140 -3.27 -11.60 4.20
N GLN A 141 -2.87 -12.76 3.68
CA GLN A 141 -1.72 -13.50 4.18
C GLN A 141 -0.42 -12.68 4.14
N VAL A 142 -0.26 -11.77 3.17
CA VAL A 142 0.88 -10.84 3.09
C VAL A 142 0.88 -9.91 4.32
N MET A 143 -0.24 -9.28 4.60
CA MET A 143 -0.37 -8.35 5.74
C MET A 143 -0.24 -9.06 7.08
N PHE A 144 -0.81 -10.26 7.19
CA PHE A 144 -0.70 -11.11 8.37
C PHE A 144 0.76 -11.48 8.64
N GLN A 145 1.48 -12.01 7.64
CA GLN A 145 2.89 -12.37 7.82
C GLN A 145 3.76 -11.16 8.12
N ALA A 146 3.53 -10.02 7.45
CA ALA A 146 4.26 -8.78 7.75
C ALA A 146 4.13 -8.37 9.22
N GLY A 147 2.93 -8.48 9.79
CA GLY A 147 2.68 -8.20 11.21
C GLY A 147 3.36 -9.20 12.15
N GLN A 148 3.33 -10.51 11.81
CA GLN A 148 3.94 -11.57 12.63
C GLN A 148 5.48 -11.49 12.66
N LEU A 149 6.12 -11.05 11.58
CA LEU A 149 7.58 -10.89 11.50
C LEU A 149 8.11 -9.81 12.45
N GLN A 150 7.32 -8.81 12.79
CA GLN A 150 7.67 -7.69 13.67
C GLN A 150 8.88 -6.85 13.22
N THR A 151 9.26 -6.96 11.96
CA THR A 151 10.43 -6.31 11.36
C THR A 151 10.07 -5.36 10.22
N ILE A 152 8.78 -5.23 9.93
CA ILE A 152 8.27 -4.53 8.75
C ILE A 152 7.41 -3.33 9.17
N ASP A 153 7.75 -2.16 8.64
CA ASP A 153 6.85 -1.02 8.54
C ASP A 153 6.17 -1.07 7.19
N MET A 154 4.86 -0.91 7.15
CA MET A 154 4.05 -1.15 5.97
C MET A 154 3.19 0.06 5.62
N PHE A 155 3.27 0.54 4.38
CA PHE A 155 2.22 1.34 3.77
C PHE A 155 1.31 0.45 2.94
N LEU A 156 0.01 0.67 3.06
CA LEU A 156 -0.99 -0.09 2.31
C LEU A 156 -2.02 0.86 1.68
N ASN A 157 -2.22 0.73 0.40
CA ASN A 157 -3.32 1.34 -0.33
C ASN A 157 -4.59 0.49 -0.15
N PHE A 158 -5.60 1.02 0.55
CA PHE A 158 -6.89 0.37 0.77
C PHE A 158 -7.91 0.88 -0.26
N PRO A 159 -8.27 0.11 -1.29
CA PRO A 159 -8.94 0.61 -2.49
C PRO A 159 -10.46 0.71 -2.31
N VAL A 160 -10.95 1.56 -1.41
CA VAL A 160 -12.37 1.67 -1.03
C VAL A 160 -13.31 1.96 -2.21
N MET A 161 -12.88 2.75 -3.19
CA MET A 161 -13.69 3.01 -4.38
C MET A 161 -13.84 1.74 -5.23
N GLY A 162 -12.77 0.95 -5.40
CA GLY A 162 -12.81 -0.34 -6.07
C GLY A 162 -13.72 -1.33 -5.34
N MET A 163 -13.64 -1.39 -4.02
CA MET A 163 -14.53 -2.20 -3.18
C MET A 163 -16.00 -1.81 -3.38
N ASN A 164 -16.31 -0.51 -3.36
CA ASN A 164 -17.67 -0.03 -3.55
C ASN A 164 -18.24 -0.33 -4.94
N ARG A 165 -17.41 -0.30 -5.97
CA ARG A 165 -17.82 -0.63 -7.35
C ARG A 165 -18.00 -2.12 -7.58
N GLY A 166 -17.14 -2.94 -6.95
CA GLY A 166 -17.07 -4.38 -7.21
C GLY A 166 -17.88 -5.23 -6.23
N VAL A 167 -17.87 -4.88 -4.93
CA VAL A 167 -18.33 -5.80 -3.88
C VAL A 167 -19.31 -5.17 -2.90
N LEU A 168 -19.05 -3.96 -2.43
CA LEU A 168 -19.82 -3.32 -1.38
C LEU A 168 -21.05 -2.60 -1.95
N TRP A 169 -21.97 -3.36 -2.52
CA TRP A 169 -23.21 -2.84 -3.11
C TRP A 169 -24.31 -2.69 -2.07
N ARG A 170 -25.29 -1.82 -2.36
CA ARG A 170 -26.50 -1.70 -1.52
C ARG A 170 -27.33 -2.99 -1.49
N ASN A 171 -27.30 -3.76 -2.59
CA ASN A 171 -27.86 -5.11 -2.66
C ASN A 171 -26.70 -6.11 -2.73
N PRO A 172 -26.29 -6.72 -1.60
CA PRO A 172 -25.17 -7.66 -1.57
C PRO A 172 -25.42 -8.96 -2.33
N ASP A 173 -26.69 -9.34 -2.56
CA ASP A 173 -27.04 -10.57 -3.27
C ASP A 173 -26.71 -10.50 -4.77
N GLY A 174 -26.60 -9.28 -5.32
CA GLY A 174 -26.23 -9.06 -6.71
C GLY A 174 -24.72 -9.16 -7.00
N VAL A 175 -23.88 -9.33 -5.98
CA VAL A 175 -22.41 -9.40 -6.14
C VAL A 175 -21.99 -10.78 -6.61
N SER A 176 -21.16 -10.84 -7.66
CA SER A 176 -20.71 -12.13 -8.21
C SER A 176 -19.82 -12.91 -7.20
N PRO A 177 -19.82 -14.26 -7.29
CA PRO A 177 -18.96 -15.10 -6.45
C PRO A 177 -17.49 -14.74 -6.55
N GLU A 178 -16.99 -14.39 -7.75
CA GLU A 178 -15.60 -13.99 -7.97
C GLU A 178 -15.24 -12.71 -7.20
N GLN A 179 -16.12 -11.72 -7.25
CA GLN A 179 -15.89 -10.47 -6.53
C GLN A 179 -15.92 -10.68 -5.01
N ARG A 180 -16.82 -11.54 -4.52
CA ARG A 180 -16.86 -11.93 -3.10
C ARG A 180 -15.55 -12.66 -2.70
N SER A 181 -15.10 -13.60 -3.52
CA SER A 181 -13.87 -14.35 -3.29
C SER A 181 -12.64 -13.43 -3.22
N ARG A 182 -12.53 -12.45 -4.13
CA ARG A 182 -11.44 -11.45 -4.12
C ARG A 182 -11.48 -10.59 -2.85
N MET A 183 -12.66 -10.15 -2.43
CA MET A 183 -12.80 -9.39 -1.18
C MET A 183 -12.42 -10.24 0.04
N THR A 184 -12.86 -11.49 0.08
CA THR A 184 -12.52 -12.43 1.14
C THR A 184 -11.01 -12.72 1.17
N ALA A 185 -10.38 -12.87 0.01
CA ALA A 185 -8.91 -13.05 -0.08
C ALA A 185 -8.16 -11.82 0.44
N PHE A 186 -8.60 -10.60 0.09
CA PHE A 186 -8.03 -9.35 0.57
C PHE A 186 -8.24 -9.14 2.06
N TRP A 187 -9.45 -9.43 2.56
CA TRP A 187 -9.82 -9.25 3.97
C TRP A 187 -9.30 -10.37 4.88
N GLY A 188 -9.18 -11.58 4.35
CA GLY A 188 -8.69 -12.78 5.02
C GLY A 188 -9.78 -13.78 5.43
N ASP A 189 -11.02 -13.35 5.55
CA ASP A 189 -12.21 -14.16 5.83
C ASP A 189 -13.48 -13.38 5.47
N GLU A 190 -14.66 -13.93 5.75
CA GLU A 190 -15.96 -13.32 5.42
C GLU A 190 -16.44 -12.25 6.43
N SER A 191 -15.66 -11.93 7.47
CA SER A 191 -16.05 -10.91 8.46
C SER A 191 -16.18 -9.49 7.87
N TRP A 192 -15.65 -9.27 6.66
CA TRP A 192 -15.90 -8.03 5.91
C TRP A 192 -17.40 -7.75 5.71
N THR A 193 -18.23 -8.79 5.64
CA THR A 193 -19.68 -8.63 5.52
C THR A 193 -20.28 -7.94 6.74
N GLN A 194 -19.79 -8.28 7.93
CA GLN A 194 -20.22 -7.66 9.20
C GLN A 194 -19.70 -6.22 9.34
N ALA A 195 -18.53 -5.94 8.76
CA ALA A 195 -17.96 -4.58 8.74
C ALA A 195 -18.68 -3.66 7.73
N ALA A 196 -19.17 -4.24 6.63
CA ALA A 196 -19.77 -3.50 5.52
C ALA A 196 -21.29 -3.36 5.60
N TYR A 197 -21.96 -4.19 6.42
CA TYR A 197 -23.42 -4.22 6.50
C TYR A 197 -23.89 -4.37 7.95
N SER A 198 -24.88 -3.56 8.32
CA SER A 198 -25.53 -3.66 9.63
C SER A 198 -26.54 -4.82 9.67
N THR A 199 -26.97 -5.17 10.86
CA THR A 199 -28.10 -6.11 11.06
C THR A 199 -29.45 -5.49 10.74
N THR A 200 -29.54 -4.17 10.67
CA THR A 200 -30.75 -3.42 10.28
C THR A 200 -31.04 -3.66 8.80
N ARG A 201 -32.31 -3.86 8.49
CA ARG A 201 -32.77 -4.04 7.11
C ARG A 201 -33.50 -2.80 6.62
N ASN A 202 -33.24 -2.43 5.37
CA ASN A 202 -33.95 -1.35 4.70
C ASN A 202 -35.33 -1.78 4.25
N LEU A 203 -36.11 -0.86 3.67
CA LEU A 203 -37.49 -1.10 3.19
C LEU A 203 -37.60 -2.23 2.15
N PHE A 204 -36.52 -2.59 1.48
CA PHE A 204 -36.41 -3.67 0.49
C PHE A 204 -35.97 -5.00 1.09
N GLY A 205 -35.77 -5.07 2.40
CA GLY A 205 -35.34 -6.28 3.10
C GLY A 205 -33.85 -6.55 3.06
N PHE A 206 -33.03 -5.68 2.45
CA PHE A 206 -31.57 -5.80 2.42
C PHE A 206 -30.93 -5.21 3.68
N PRO A 207 -29.78 -5.74 4.13
CA PRO A 207 -28.99 -5.12 5.19
C PRO A 207 -28.58 -3.69 4.78
N GLU A 208 -28.61 -2.76 5.72
CA GLU A 208 -28.11 -1.41 5.46
C GLU A 208 -26.60 -1.43 5.31
N LYS A 209 -26.12 -0.79 4.23
CA LYS A 209 -24.71 -0.66 3.98
C LYS A 209 -24.10 0.37 4.94
N GLU A 210 -23.03 -0.02 5.62
CA GLU A 210 -22.24 0.83 6.48
C GLU A 210 -21.43 1.89 5.70
N SER A 211 -20.97 2.91 6.43
CA SER A 211 -20.11 3.94 5.86
C SER A 211 -18.74 3.37 5.46
N ASN A 212 -18.05 4.05 4.54
CA ASN A 212 -16.67 3.70 4.23
C ASN A 212 -15.76 3.79 5.47
N ASP A 213 -16.00 4.76 6.36
CA ASP A 213 -15.21 4.94 7.57
C ASP A 213 -15.37 3.77 8.55
N SER A 214 -16.60 3.19 8.64
CA SER A 214 -16.84 1.97 9.43
C SER A 214 -16.04 0.79 8.90
N VAL A 215 -16.02 0.58 7.57
CA VAL A 215 -15.25 -0.50 6.92
C VAL A 215 -13.74 -0.28 7.13
N VAL A 216 -13.27 0.94 6.98
CA VAL A 216 -11.87 1.33 7.15
C VAL A 216 -11.43 1.12 8.60
N GLU A 217 -12.24 1.52 9.58
CA GLU A 217 -11.93 1.31 10.99
C GLU A 217 -11.92 -0.18 11.35
N ALA A 218 -12.87 -0.96 10.85
CA ALA A 218 -12.89 -2.41 11.05
C ALA A 218 -11.62 -3.07 10.50
N PHE A 219 -11.16 -2.64 9.30
CA PHE A 219 -9.90 -3.12 8.73
C PHE A 219 -8.68 -2.69 9.55
N ARG A 220 -8.66 -1.45 10.07
CA ARG A 220 -7.63 -0.96 10.98
C ARG A 220 -7.52 -1.85 12.23
N GLN A 221 -8.67 -2.17 12.85
CA GLN A 221 -8.71 -3.06 14.00
C GLN A 221 -8.23 -4.48 13.65
N ARG A 222 -8.47 -4.92 12.42
CA ARG A 222 -7.99 -6.21 11.95
C ARG A 222 -6.45 -6.24 11.81
N LEU A 223 -5.84 -5.18 11.29
CA LEU A 223 -4.38 -5.05 11.26
C LEU A 223 -3.77 -5.07 12.68
N LEU A 224 -4.42 -4.41 13.64
CA LEU A 224 -3.98 -4.40 15.04
C LEU A 224 -4.14 -5.77 15.70
N ARG A 225 -5.34 -6.36 15.64
CA ARG A 225 -5.71 -7.51 16.49
C ARG A 225 -5.40 -8.86 15.85
N VAL A 226 -5.46 -8.95 14.53
CA VAL A 226 -5.30 -10.23 13.81
C VAL A 226 -3.93 -10.30 13.16
N ALA A 227 -3.50 -9.27 12.41
CA ALA A 227 -2.16 -9.25 11.84
C ALA A 227 -1.07 -9.02 12.89
N GLY A 228 -1.39 -8.39 14.03
CA GLY A 228 -0.46 -8.23 15.15
C GLY A 228 0.44 -7.01 15.06
N PHE A 229 0.10 -6.02 14.25
CA PHE A 229 0.75 -4.71 14.30
C PHE A 229 0.39 -4.00 15.60
N LYS A 230 1.37 -3.37 16.25
CA LYS A 230 1.15 -2.63 17.51
C LYS A 230 0.68 -1.20 17.28
N ARG A 231 0.97 -0.65 16.10
CA ARG A 231 0.73 0.75 15.75
C ARG A 231 0.11 0.83 14.36
N VAL A 232 -1.13 1.27 14.31
CA VAL A 232 -1.86 1.54 13.06
C VAL A 232 -2.65 2.83 13.28
N PRO A 233 -2.05 4.01 13.01
CA PRO A 233 -2.74 5.29 13.14
C PRO A 233 -3.91 5.40 12.18
N SER A 234 -4.77 6.39 12.39
CA SER A 234 -5.88 6.66 11.48
C SER A 234 -5.39 6.93 10.06
N PRO A 235 -5.84 6.16 9.05
CA PRO A 235 -5.36 6.30 7.70
C PRO A 235 -5.75 7.64 7.08
N ILE A 236 -5.04 8.06 6.05
CA ILE A 236 -5.35 9.30 5.35
C ILE A 236 -6.20 8.99 4.09
N PRO A 237 -7.40 9.64 3.93
CA PRO A 237 -8.20 9.50 2.74
C PRO A 237 -7.55 10.22 1.56
N MET A 238 -7.41 9.52 0.44
CA MET A 238 -6.94 10.06 -0.83
C MET A 238 -8.13 10.26 -1.76
N ARG A 239 -8.31 11.49 -2.26
CA ARG A 239 -9.53 11.89 -2.96
C ARG A 239 -9.24 12.23 -4.43
N ASN A 240 -10.26 12.16 -5.27
CA ASN A 240 -10.17 12.68 -6.62
C ASN A 240 -10.50 14.20 -6.67
N SER A 241 -10.42 14.80 -7.85
CA SER A 241 -10.75 16.22 -8.07
C SER A 241 -12.21 16.58 -7.75
N ALA A 242 -13.11 15.59 -7.72
CA ALA A 242 -14.50 15.76 -7.31
C ALA A 242 -14.73 15.57 -5.80
N GLY A 243 -13.67 15.41 -5.00
CA GLY A 243 -13.73 15.21 -3.55
C GLY A 243 -14.10 13.81 -3.09
N ALA A 244 -14.37 12.86 -4.01
CA ALA A 244 -14.68 11.47 -3.65
C ALA A 244 -13.41 10.71 -3.22
N THR A 245 -13.49 9.99 -2.10
CA THR A 245 -12.38 9.15 -1.62
C THR A 245 -12.19 7.95 -2.55
N ILE A 246 -10.98 7.85 -3.12
CA ILE A 246 -10.60 6.75 -4.01
C ILE A 246 -10.06 5.58 -3.20
N TYR A 247 -9.16 5.86 -2.26
CA TYR A 247 -8.55 4.90 -1.37
C TYR A 247 -8.15 5.58 -0.05
N TYR A 248 -7.83 4.76 0.94
CA TYR A 248 -7.18 5.22 2.16
C TYR A 248 -5.75 4.70 2.19
N LEU A 249 -4.80 5.57 2.51
CA LEU A 249 -3.42 5.15 2.76
C LEU A 249 -3.27 4.79 4.24
N PHE A 250 -3.10 3.51 4.50
CA PHE A 250 -2.76 2.98 5.81
C PHE A 250 -1.25 2.98 6.04
N PHE A 251 -0.90 3.08 7.31
CA PHE A 251 0.43 2.77 7.80
C PHE A 251 0.29 1.79 8.96
N ALA A 252 1.23 0.82 9.05
CA ALA A 252 1.28 -0.14 10.14
C ALA A 252 2.73 -0.44 10.55
N SER A 253 3.01 -0.46 11.86
CA SER A 253 4.35 -0.68 12.42
C SER A 253 4.28 -1.38 13.78
N GLN A 254 5.43 -1.85 14.25
CA GLN A 254 5.60 -2.35 15.62
C GLN A 254 6.09 -1.28 16.59
N VAL A 255 6.51 -0.11 16.11
CA VAL A 255 7.30 0.87 16.84
C VAL A 255 6.53 2.17 17.04
N GLY A 256 6.49 2.70 18.28
CA GLY A 256 5.77 3.94 18.59
C GLY A 256 6.32 5.15 17.85
N VAL A 257 7.64 5.29 17.78
CA VAL A 257 8.30 6.41 17.07
C VAL A 257 7.94 6.43 15.57
N ALA A 258 7.67 5.28 14.97
CA ALA A 258 7.21 5.19 13.59
C ALA A 258 5.79 5.77 13.42
N GLU A 259 4.92 5.52 14.40
CA GLU A 259 3.57 6.10 14.45
C GLU A 259 3.60 7.62 14.59
N ASP A 260 4.48 8.15 15.46
CA ASP A 260 4.63 9.60 15.67
C ASP A 260 5.06 10.28 14.37
N ILE A 261 6.12 9.76 13.71
CA ILE A 261 6.64 10.30 12.45
C ILE A 261 5.57 10.29 11.34
N VAL A 262 4.88 9.18 11.15
CA VAL A 262 3.87 9.10 10.09
C VAL A 262 2.65 9.96 10.40
N SER A 263 2.29 10.12 11.68
CA SER A 263 1.18 10.97 12.11
C SER A 263 1.46 12.45 11.81
N ASP A 264 2.68 12.92 12.06
CA ASP A 264 3.12 14.27 11.70
C ASP A 264 3.09 14.48 10.18
N ILE A 265 3.59 13.50 9.41
CA ILE A 265 3.52 13.55 7.96
C ILE A 265 2.06 13.59 7.49
N PHE A 266 1.18 12.73 8.00
CA PHE A 266 -0.23 12.70 7.64
C PHE A 266 -0.94 14.02 7.99
N ALA A 267 -0.64 14.63 9.14
CA ALA A 267 -1.20 15.93 9.53
C ALA A 267 -0.85 17.02 8.51
N LYS A 268 0.44 17.15 8.15
CA LYS A 268 0.94 18.08 7.13
C LYS A 268 0.19 17.94 5.78
N PHE A 269 -0.09 16.71 5.36
CA PHE A 269 -0.75 16.48 4.07
C PHE A 269 -2.29 16.59 4.13
N ARG A 270 -2.93 16.38 5.29
CA ARG A 270 -4.35 16.69 5.50
C ARG A 270 -4.62 18.20 5.37
N GLU A 271 -3.79 19.04 5.97
CA GLU A 271 -3.89 20.50 5.86
C GLU A 271 -3.75 20.98 4.40
N ARG A 272 -2.81 20.43 3.63
CA ARG A 272 -2.66 20.75 2.21
C ARG A 272 -3.88 20.39 1.38
N GLY A 273 -4.58 19.30 1.71
CA GLY A 273 -5.78 18.85 1.01
C GLY A 273 -7.05 19.64 1.35
N GLN A 274 -7.07 20.36 2.47
CA GLN A 274 -8.20 21.20 2.87
C GLN A 274 -8.14 22.64 2.27
N ASN A 275 -6.96 23.07 1.84
CA ASN A 275 -6.72 24.40 1.31
C ASN A 275 -6.84 24.48 -0.24
N ARG A 276 -7.47 23.50 -0.86
CA ARG A 276 -7.80 23.46 -2.29
C ARG A 276 -9.28 23.11 -2.50
#